data_3108a19c13c677f6692bd3aaee35eae0
#
_entry.id   3108a19c13c677f6692bd3aaee35eae0
#
_cell.length_a   1.000
_cell.length_b   1.000
_cell.length_c   1.000
_cell.angle_alpha   90.00
_cell.angle_beta   90.00
_cell.angle_gamma   90.00
#
_symmetry.space_group_name_H-M   'P 1'
#
loop_
_entity.id
_entity.type
_entity.pdbx_description
1 polymer ?
#
loop_
_entity_poly.entity_id
_entity_poly.type
_entity_poly.pdbx_seq_one_letter_code
_entity_poly.pdbx_strand_id
1 'polypeptide(L)'
;MKLKRILSGLIGFPIIALIFIYGDTYIIDAFIGIISIIAMYEYLKCLSVDYKPVKWIAYIPCLLITFLHVIPKEYLLTTVGVLIALVVAVLFMKVIASNMKTSISDIAVTLFGIFYITFFLSFISMLYSMKNGKYLIWFILISAWGTDTF
;
A
#
# COMPACT_ATOMS: atom_id res chain seq x y z
N MET A 1 11.71 -7.02 -24.49
CA MET A 1 11.25 -6.55 -23.17
C MET A 1 10.71 -5.11 -23.18
N LYS A 2 11.27 -4.16 -23.95
CA LYS A 2 10.83 -2.75 -23.97
C LYS A 2 9.38 -2.53 -24.47
N LEU A 3 8.95 -3.25 -25.51
CA LEU A 3 7.59 -3.12 -26.09
C LEU A 3 6.48 -3.47 -25.07
N LYS A 4 6.64 -4.50 -24.24
CA LYS A 4 5.64 -4.88 -23.24
C LYS A 4 5.48 -3.82 -22.15
N ARG A 5 6.56 -3.14 -21.75
CA ARG A 5 6.53 -2.05 -20.77
C ARG A 5 5.85 -0.80 -21.34
N ILE A 6 6.12 -0.46 -22.60
CA ILE A 6 5.48 0.65 -23.30
C ILE A 6 3.99 0.40 -23.46
N LEU A 7 3.58 -0.82 -23.86
CA LEU A 7 2.17 -1.17 -23.99
C LEU A 7 1.42 -1.13 -22.66
N SER A 8 2.04 -1.67 -21.58
CA SER A 8 1.40 -1.64 -20.25
C SER A 8 1.25 -0.21 -19.71
N GLY A 9 2.23 0.66 -19.96
CA GLY A 9 2.13 2.08 -19.59
C GLY A 9 1.06 2.83 -20.43
N LEU A 10 0.99 2.55 -21.73
CA LEU A 10 0.03 3.18 -22.64
C LEU A 10 -1.43 2.80 -22.32
N ILE A 11 -1.66 1.58 -21.84
CA ILE A 11 -2.99 1.11 -21.42
C ILE A 11 -3.28 1.48 -19.97
N GLY A 12 -2.29 1.37 -19.10
CA GLY A 12 -2.44 1.65 -17.66
C GLY A 12 -2.74 3.12 -17.36
N PHE A 13 -2.09 4.04 -18.08
CA PHE A 13 -2.27 5.47 -17.85
C PHE A 13 -3.70 5.96 -18.06
N PRO A 14 -4.37 5.72 -19.22
CA PRO A 14 -5.72 6.18 -19.39
C PRO A 14 -6.69 5.56 -18.38
N ILE A 15 -6.46 4.32 -17.93
CA ILE A 15 -7.28 3.68 -16.91
C ILE A 15 -7.12 4.42 -15.57
N ILE A 16 -5.89 4.68 -15.16
CA ILE A 16 -5.59 5.42 -13.94
C ILE A 16 -6.15 6.84 -14.01
N ALA A 17 -5.96 7.52 -15.15
CA ALA A 17 -6.47 8.87 -15.38
C ALA A 17 -8.01 8.92 -15.28
N LEU A 18 -8.72 7.98 -15.89
CA LEU A 18 -10.17 7.88 -15.81
C LEU A 18 -10.65 7.68 -14.38
N ILE A 19 -9.99 6.80 -13.63
CA ILE A 19 -10.32 6.55 -12.22
C ILE A 19 -10.15 7.82 -11.38
N PHE A 20 -9.07 8.60 -11.57
CA PHE A 20 -8.84 9.82 -10.82
C PHE A 20 -9.72 11.00 -11.26
N ILE A 21 -10.18 11.04 -12.51
CA ILE A 21 -11.08 12.11 -13.00
C ILE A 21 -12.52 11.86 -12.52
N TYR A 22 -13.02 10.63 -12.72
CA TYR A 22 -14.43 10.29 -12.52
C TYR A 22 -14.70 9.54 -11.20
N GLY A 23 -13.65 9.02 -10.53
CA GLY A 23 -13.82 8.25 -9.31
C GLY A 23 -14.26 9.10 -8.12
N ASP A 24 -15.17 8.56 -7.33
CA ASP A 24 -15.45 9.06 -6.00
C ASP A 24 -14.40 8.55 -4.99
N THR A 25 -14.36 9.13 -3.80
CA THR A 25 -13.40 8.76 -2.74
C THR A 25 -13.40 7.25 -2.49
N TYR A 26 -14.57 6.60 -2.47
CA TYR A 26 -14.69 5.16 -2.28
C TYR A 26 -14.03 4.33 -3.40
N ILE A 27 -14.18 4.78 -4.64
CA ILE A 27 -13.58 4.12 -5.82
C ILE A 27 -12.05 4.24 -5.77
N ILE A 28 -11.55 5.42 -5.37
CA ILE A 28 -10.11 5.66 -5.22
C ILE A 28 -9.54 4.78 -4.11
N ASP A 29 -10.19 4.70 -2.96
CA ASP A 29 -9.72 3.87 -1.84
C ASP A 29 -9.69 2.38 -2.23
N ALA A 30 -10.74 1.89 -2.88
CA ALA A 30 -10.77 0.51 -3.39
C ALA A 30 -9.64 0.27 -4.41
N PHE A 31 -9.39 1.21 -5.32
CA PHE A 31 -8.32 1.13 -6.30
C PHE A 31 -6.94 1.11 -5.63
N ILE A 32 -6.69 2.00 -4.68
CA ILE A 32 -5.45 2.04 -3.90
C ILE A 32 -5.27 0.75 -3.09
N GLY A 33 -6.35 0.22 -2.50
CA GLY A 33 -6.34 -1.07 -1.81
C GLY A 33 -5.90 -2.22 -2.73
N ILE A 34 -6.44 -2.30 -3.94
CA ILE A 34 -6.07 -3.32 -4.94
C ILE A 34 -4.59 -3.18 -5.32
N ILE A 35 -4.13 -1.96 -5.62
CA ILE A 35 -2.72 -1.71 -5.95
C ILE A 35 -1.82 -2.09 -4.78
N SER A 36 -2.22 -1.77 -3.54
CA SER A 36 -1.47 -2.12 -2.33
C SER A 36 -1.32 -3.64 -2.18
N ILE A 37 -2.37 -4.41 -2.45
CA ILE A 37 -2.32 -5.88 -2.40
C ILE A 37 -1.38 -6.43 -3.47
N ILE A 38 -1.45 -5.91 -4.70
CA ILE A 38 -0.59 -6.36 -5.81
C ILE A 38 0.88 -6.03 -5.49
N ALA A 39 1.16 -4.79 -5.07
CA ALA A 39 2.51 -4.36 -4.71
C ALA A 39 3.08 -5.17 -3.53
N MET A 40 2.26 -5.45 -2.51
CA MET A 40 2.63 -6.30 -1.39
C MET A 40 2.93 -7.74 -1.84
N TYR A 41 2.14 -8.29 -2.74
CA TYR A 41 2.39 -9.62 -3.29
C TYR A 41 3.74 -9.70 -4.01
N GLU A 42 4.05 -8.72 -4.87
CA GLU A 42 5.32 -8.68 -5.61
C GLU A 42 6.51 -8.50 -4.66
N TYR A 43 6.38 -7.60 -3.68
CA TYR A 43 7.38 -7.37 -2.65
C TYR A 43 7.70 -8.65 -1.86
N LEU A 44 6.67 -9.31 -1.32
CA LEU A 44 6.83 -10.52 -0.54
C LEU A 44 7.36 -11.68 -1.37
N LYS A 45 6.99 -11.76 -2.65
CA LYS A 45 7.52 -12.76 -3.60
C LYS A 45 9.01 -12.55 -3.85
N CYS A 46 9.44 -11.32 -4.04
CA CYS A 46 10.84 -10.98 -4.25
C CYS A 46 11.70 -11.39 -3.05
N LEU A 47 11.25 -11.09 -1.84
CA LEU A 47 12.00 -11.34 -0.61
C LEU A 47 11.82 -12.77 -0.05
N SER A 48 10.87 -13.54 -0.56
CA SER A 48 10.69 -14.94 -0.14
C SER A 48 11.81 -15.89 -0.59
N VAL A 49 12.79 -15.39 -1.34
CA VAL A 49 14.01 -16.13 -1.70
C VAL A 49 14.92 -16.27 -0.48
N ASP A 50 15.13 -15.18 0.27
CA ASP A 50 16.09 -15.12 1.37
C ASP A 50 15.41 -15.18 2.75
N TYR A 51 14.12 -14.79 2.84
CA TYR A 51 13.35 -14.66 4.06
C TYR A 51 12.05 -15.46 4.00
N LYS A 52 11.43 -15.68 5.17
CA LYS A 52 10.11 -16.30 5.30
C LYS A 52 9.09 -15.31 5.86
N PRO A 53 8.75 -14.25 5.08
CA PRO A 53 7.84 -13.21 5.55
C PRO A 53 6.46 -13.77 5.90
N VAL A 54 5.79 -13.14 6.86
CA VAL A 54 4.46 -13.55 7.33
C VAL A 54 3.40 -12.96 6.39
N LYS A 55 3.19 -13.61 5.24
CA LYS A 55 2.43 -13.08 4.09
C LYS A 55 1.03 -12.62 4.43
N TRP A 56 0.25 -13.44 5.11
CA TRP A 56 -1.16 -13.14 5.34
C TRP A 56 -1.40 -11.99 6.34
N ILE A 57 -0.50 -11.78 7.30
CA ILE A 57 -0.55 -10.61 8.18
C ILE A 57 -0.24 -9.32 7.40
N ALA A 58 0.63 -9.39 6.39
CA ALA A 58 0.98 -8.25 5.55
C ALA A 58 -0.21 -7.74 4.71
N TYR A 59 -1.15 -8.60 4.33
CA TYR A 59 -2.31 -8.20 3.52
C TYR A 59 -3.42 -7.50 4.31
N ILE A 60 -3.48 -7.69 5.64
CA ILE A 60 -4.52 -7.07 6.48
C ILE A 60 -4.48 -5.55 6.39
N PRO A 61 -3.33 -4.86 6.58
CA PRO A 61 -3.27 -3.41 6.41
C PRO A 61 -3.62 -2.93 4.99
N CYS A 62 -3.30 -3.72 3.96
CA CYS A 62 -3.66 -3.38 2.58
C CYS A 62 -5.18 -3.30 2.39
N LEU A 63 -5.93 -4.18 3.04
CA LEU A 63 -7.40 -4.14 3.02
C LEU A 63 -7.96 -2.99 3.85
N LEU A 64 -7.33 -2.67 4.99
CA LEU A 64 -7.79 -1.61 5.86
C LEU A 64 -7.66 -0.22 5.24
N ILE A 65 -6.77 -0.01 4.29
CA ILE A 65 -6.65 1.24 3.53
C ILE A 65 -7.98 1.66 2.90
N THR A 66 -8.78 0.70 2.41
CA THR A 66 -10.05 0.98 1.75
C THR A 66 -11.10 1.60 2.67
N PHE A 67 -10.88 1.56 3.99
CA PHE A 67 -11.79 2.06 5.00
C PHE A 67 -11.31 3.32 5.71
N LEU A 68 -10.15 3.88 5.33
CA LEU A 68 -9.56 5.03 6.03
C LEU A 68 -10.48 6.26 6.04
N HIS A 69 -11.21 6.51 4.95
CA HIS A 69 -12.10 7.68 4.86
C HIS A 69 -13.37 7.57 5.71
N VAL A 70 -13.75 6.35 6.13
CA VAL A 70 -14.89 6.12 7.03
C VAL A 70 -14.58 6.57 8.46
N ILE A 71 -13.26 6.64 8.79
CA ILE A 71 -12.81 7.01 10.13
C ILE A 71 -12.85 8.54 10.28
N PRO A 72 -13.55 9.08 11.30
CA PRO A 72 -13.51 10.51 11.56
C PRO A 72 -12.08 11.00 11.76
N LYS A 73 -11.76 12.19 11.22
CA LYS A 73 -10.40 12.75 11.23
C LYS A 73 -9.80 12.86 12.63
N GLU A 74 -10.64 13.09 13.64
CA GLU A 74 -10.24 13.17 15.05
C GLU A 74 -9.63 11.86 15.57
N TYR A 75 -10.12 10.71 15.11
CA TYR A 75 -9.69 9.39 15.55
C TYR A 75 -8.69 8.73 14.61
N LEU A 76 -8.42 9.34 13.44
CA LEU A 76 -7.59 8.74 12.41
C LEU A 76 -6.19 8.39 12.93
N LEU A 77 -5.51 9.34 13.59
CA LEU A 77 -4.17 9.15 14.13
C LEU A 77 -4.13 8.06 15.21
N THR A 78 -5.11 8.08 16.11
CA THR A 78 -5.22 7.08 17.18
C THR A 78 -5.50 5.71 16.60
N THR A 79 -6.41 5.59 15.62
CA THR A 79 -6.75 4.32 14.98
C THR A 79 -5.55 3.74 14.22
N VAL A 80 -4.82 4.56 13.46
CA VAL A 80 -3.61 4.13 12.77
C VAL A 80 -2.54 3.68 13.75
N GLY A 81 -2.34 4.42 14.86
CA GLY A 81 -1.40 4.04 15.91
C GLY A 81 -1.74 2.71 16.56
N VAL A 82 -3.03 2.48 16.89
CA VAL A 82 -3.50 1.21 17.45
C VAL A 82 -3.32 0.06 16.46
N LEU A 83 -3.62 0.27 15.18
CA LEU A 83 -3.44 -0.75 14.15
C LEU A 83 -1.96 -1.14 13.99
N ILE A 84 -1.05 -0.17 13.98
CA ILE A 84 0.39 -0.44 13.92
C ILE A 84 0.83 -1.25 15.15
N ALA A 85 0.43 -0.83 16.36
CA ALA A 85 0.76 -1.53 17.59
C ALA A 85 0.23 -2.98 17.58
N LEU A 86 -0.99 -3.18 17.08
CA LEU A 86 -1.61 -4.50 16.98
C LEU A 86 -0.86 -5.39 15.98
N VAL A 87 -0.53 -4.88 14.80
CA VAL A 87 0.24 -5.62 13.79
C VAL A 87 1.59 -6.05 14.35
N VAL A 88 2.30 -5.13 15.02
CA VAL A 88 3.59 -5.42 15.66
C VAL A 88 3.42 -6.52 16.73
N ALA A 89 2.43 -6.39 17.61
CA ALA A 89 2.16 -7.38 18.65
C ALA A 89 1.87 -8.77 18.07
N VAL A 90 1.02 -8.85 17.03
CA VAL A 90 0.67 -10.12 16.38
C VAL A 90 1.89 -10.75 15.71
N LEU A 91 2.75 -9.95 15.07
CA LEU A 91 3.99 -10.45 14.46
C LEU A 91 4.96 -11.01 15.52
N PHE A 92 5.13 -10.33 16.65
CA PHE A 92 5.96 -10.84 17.75
C PHE A 92 5.35 -12.09 18.39
N MET A 93 4.04 -12.14 18.59
CA MET A 93 3.37 -13.36 19.06
C MET A 93 3.62 -14.52 18.10
N LYS A 94 3.68 -14.28 16.79
CA LYS A 94 4.00 -15.31 15.80
C LYS A 94 5.41 -15.89 15.98
N VAL A 95 6.41 -15.08 16.34
CA VAL A 95 7.77 -15.57 16.66
C VAL A 95 7.73 -16.53 17.84
N ILE A 96 7.09 -16.09 18.91
CA ILE A 96 6.99 -16.89 20.16
C ILE A 96 6.24 -18.19 19.89
N ALA A 97 5.08 -18.12 19.23
CA ALA A 97 4.24 -19.29 18.94
C ALA A 97 4.88 -20.27 17.95
N SER A 98 5.80 -19.80 17.09
CA SER A 98 6.50 -20.66 16.13
C SER A 98 7.73 -21.37 16.72
N ASN A 99 7.97 -21.28 18.04
CA ASN A 99 9.19 -21.75 18.70
C ASN A 99 10.46 -21.21 17.99
N MET A 100 10.47 -19.93 17.68
CA MET A 100 11.57 -19.23 17.01
C MET A 100 11.90 -19.73 15.58
N LYS A 101 11.01 -20.48 14.93
CA LYS A 101 11.18 -20.87 13.52
C LYS A 101 11.03 -19.68 12.57
N THR A 102 10.27 -18.66 12.98
CA THR A 102 10.18 -17.36 12.30
C THR A 102 11.23 -16.45 12.89
N SER A 103 12.16 -15.95 12.09
CA SER A 103 13.24 -15.10 12.58
C SER A 103 12.76 -13.65 12.77
N ILE A 104 13.52 -12.88 13.55
CA ILE A 104 13.29 -11.44 13.70
C ILE A 104 13.43 -10.74 12.34
N SER A 105 14.34 -11.21 11.48
CA SER A 105 14.52 -10.69 10.12
C SER A 105 13.27 -10.89 9.25
N ASP A 106 12.57 -12.02 9.39
CA ASP A 106 11.32 -12.29 8.67
C ASP A 106 10.22 -11.30 9.05
N ILE A 107 10.17 -10.94 10.34
CA ILE A 107 9.24 -9.92 10.84
C ILE A 107 9.65 -8.53 10.36
N ALA A 108 10.93 -8.18 10.46
CA ALA A 108 11.42 -6.88 10.03
C ALA A 108 11.10 -6.63 8.55
N VAL A 109 11.32 -7.62 7.70
CA VAL A 109 10.97 -7.58 6.27
C VAL A 109 9.45 -7.42 6.07
N THR A 110 8.63 -8.14 6.85
CA THR A 110 7.17 -8.03 6.76
C THR A 110 6.70 -6.64 7.19
N LEU A 111 7.20 -6.12 8.32
CA LEU A 111 6.89 -4.77 8.81
C LEU A 111 7.33 -3.68 7.85
N PHE A 112 8.54 -3.81 7.29
CA PHE A 112 9.03 -2.86 6.31
C PHE A 112 8.13 -2.82 5.08
N GLY A 113 7.67 -3.97 4.57
CA GLY A 113 6.72 -4.03 3.46
C GLY A 113 5.40 -3.33 3.79
N ILE A 114 4.82 -3.60 4.96
CA ILE A 114 3.59 -2.95 5.42
C ILE A 114 3.80 -1.44 5.48
N PHE A 115 4.87 -0.98 6.13
CA PHE A 115 5.16 0.45 6.27
C PHE A 115 5.45 1.09 4.91
N TYR A 116 6.33 0.50 4.10
CA TYR A 116 6.75 1.07 2.82
C TYR A 116 5.62 1.11 1.79
N ILE A 117 4.85 0.03 1.67
CA ILE A 117 3.81 -0.06 0.63
C ILE A 117 2.49 0.53 1.14
N THR A 118 1.95 -0.02 2.23
CA THR A 118 0.59 0.31 2.68
C THR A 118 0.51 1.73 3.20
N PHE A 119 1.47 2.15 4.03
CA PHE A 119 1.48 3.48 4.61
C PHE A 119 1.67 4.56 3.54
N PHE A 120 2.65 4.40 2.61
CA PHE A 120 2.86 5.40 1.57
C PHE A 120 1.70 5.48 0.58
N LEU A 121 1.10 4.36 0.20
CA LEU A 121 -0.08 4.37 -0.67
C LEU A 121 -1.31 5.00 0.00
N SER A 122 -1.44 4.89 1.34
CA SER A 122 -2.54 5.54 2.06
C SER A 122 -2.53 7.06 1.94
N PHE A 123 -1.36 7.69 1.75
CA PHE A 123 -1.29 9.13 1.52
C PHE A 123 -1.97 9.58 0.23
N ILE A 124 -2.03 8.72 -0.80
CA ILE A 124 -2.73 9.04 -2.06
C ILE A 124 -4.23 9.18 -1.77
N SER A 125 -4.81 8.24 -1.01
CA SER A 125 -6.20 8.30 -0.59
C SER A 125 -6.49 9.53 0.28
N MET A 126 -5.63 9.80 1.26
CA MET A 126 -5.76 10.98 2.13
C MET A 126 -5.64 12.27 1.33
N LEU A 127 -4.70 12.37 0.39
CA LEU A 127 -4.51 13.53 -0.45
C LEU A 127 -5.73 13.78 -1.35
N TYR A 128 -6.30 12.72 -1.92
CA TYR A 128 -7.49 12.81 -2.75
C TYR A 128 -8.69 13.38 -1.99
N SER A 129 -8.82 13.09 -0.70
CA SER A 129 -9.89 13.56 0.18
C SER A 129 -9.75 15.05 0.59
N MET A 130 -8.64 15.70 0.26
CA MET A 130 -8.43 17.13 0.55
C MET A 130 -9.20 18.04 -0.43
N LYS A 131 -9.45 19.30 -0.03
CA LYS A 131 -10.23 20.30 -0.80
C LYS A 131 -9.79 20.50 -2.26
N ASN A 132 -8.53 20.26 -2.61
CA ASN A 132 -8.00 20.34 -3.98
C ASN A 132 -7.24 19.04 -4.36
N GLY A 133 -7.54 17.95 -3.69
CA GLY A 133 -6.81 16.69 -3.79
C GLY A 133 -6.77 16.12 -5.21
N LYS A 134 -7.87 16.27 -5.94
CA LYS A 134 -7.95 15.85 -7.35
C LYS A 134 -6.85 16.49 -8.22
N TYR A 135 -6.52 17.75 -8.00
CA TYR A 135 -5.44 18.43 -8.73
C TYR A 135 -4.05 18.02 -8.23
N LEU A 136 -3.90 17.86 -6.90
CA LEU A 136 -2.61 17.50 -6.31
C LEU A 136 -2.13 16.11 -6.72
N ILE A 137 -3.04 15.16 -6.95
CA ILE A 137 -2.68 13.83 -7.44
C ILE A 137 -2.01 13.85 -8.81
N TRP A 138 -2.40 14.78 -9.69
CA TRP A 138 -1.75 14.90 -10.99
C TRP A 138 -0.27 15.27 -10.88
N PHE A 139 0.11 16.08 -9.88
CA PHE A 139 1.53 16.37 -9.63
C PHE A 139 2.31 15.11 -9.22
N ILE A 140 1.71 14.23 -8.40
CA ILE A 140 2.35 12.96 -8.03
C ILE A 140 2.52 12.06 -9.25
N LEU A 141 1.48 11.92 -10.08
CA LEU A 141 1.53 11.08 -11.28
C LEU A 141 2.55 11.62 -12.30
N ILE A 142 2.56 12.92 -12.55
CA ILE A 142 3.50 13.55 -13.47
C ILE A 142 4.93 13.41 -12.96
N SER A 143 5.18 13.60 -11.66
CA SER A 143 6.52 13.46 -11.08
C SER A 143 7.00 12.01 -11.14
N ALA A 144 6.16 11.05 -10.82
CA ALA A 144 6.50 9.62 -10.88
C ALA A 144 6.85 9.19 -12.32
N TRP A 145 6.07 9.62 -13.31
CA TRP A 145 6.35 9.30 -14.71
C TRP A 145 7.49 10.08 -15.31
N GLY A 146 7.66 11.35 -14.91
CA GLY A 146 8.81 12.14 -15.30
C GLY A 146 10.12 11.48 -14.88
N THR A 147 10.19 10.96 -13.65
CA THR A 147 11.38 10.26 -13.15
C THR A 147 11.61 8.89 -13.80
N ASP A 148 10.57 8.22 -14.25
CA ASP A 148 10.69 6.91 -14.92
C ASP A 148 11.15 7.03 -16.41
N THR A 149 11.01 8.23 -16.97
CA THR A 149 11.32 8.48 -18.40
C THR A 149 12.75 8.99 -18.60
N PHE A 150 13.38 9.58 -17.59
CA PHE A 150 14.76 10.07 -17.58
C PHE A 150 15.67 9.18 -16.75
#